data_f76b77107e2d7aeb0fd5a8525d297460
#
_entry.id   f76b77107e2d7aeb0fd5a8525d297460
#
_cell.length_a   1.000
_cell.length_b   1.000
_cell.length_c   1.000
_cell.angle_alpha   90.00
_cell.angle_beta   90.00
_cell.angle_gamma   90.00
#
_symmetry.space_group_name_H-M   'P 1'
#
loop_
_entity.id
_entity.type
_entity.pdbx_description
1 polymer ?
#
loop_
_entity_poly.entity_id
_entity_poly.type
_entity_poly.pdbx_seq_one_letter_code
_entity_poly.pdbx_strand_id
1 'polypeptide(L)'
;NMRDIIFTFFNYFVFFYTSMLAIFFVTFAFLSFISLKRRKDYYVESYMRKTIKESPYTPGISVIAPAFNEEKTIIDNVNSMLALEYPLFEVVIVNDGSTDSTLEKMTEYYELVEVPYAYIERIKTRPFRRLLKSSNPKYSRLIVVDKENGGTKADASNAGINVASHPYFICTDVDCILEKYALYRCISPIISSEKQVIAVSGTMLMANGCVVKDGQIIDVRTPRTPIPLFQ
;
A
#
# COMPACT_ATOMS: atom_id res chain seq x y z
N ASN A 1 12.89 -56.87 -3.44
CA ASN A 1 13.25 -56.33 -4.74
C ASN A 1 13.72 -54.89 -4.58
N MET A 2 14.80 -54.47 -5.28
CA MET A 2 15.38 -53.12 -5.12
C MET A 2 14.32 -52.02 -5.36
N ARG A 3 13.39 -52.24 -6.26
CA ARG A 3 12.24 -51.37 -6.53
C ARG A 3 11.35 -51.14 -5.32
N ASP A 4 11.04 -52.19 -4.58
CA ASP A 4 10.17 -52.11 -3.40
C ASP A 4 10.82 -51.35 -2.24
N ILE A 5 12.15 -51.50 -2.13
CA ILE A 5 12.95 -50.77 -1.12
C ILE A 5 12.95 -49.27 -1.44
N ILE A 6 13.19 -48.90 -2.70
CA ILE A 6 13.19 -47.50 -3.15
C ILE A 6 11.80 -46.88 -2.95
N PHE A 7 10.74 -47.59 -3.31
CA PHE A 7 9.37 -47.13 -3.18
C PHE A 7 8.98 -46.94 -1.70
N THR A 8 9.37 -47.89 -0.85
CA THR A 8 9.12 -47.81 0.59
C THR A 8 9.87 -46.63 1.22
N PHE A 9 11.14 -46.45 0.87
CA PHE A 9 11.94 -45.29 1.32
C PHE A 9 11.32 -43.98 0.89
N PHE A 10 10.89 -43.85 -0.38
CA PHE A 10 10.24 -42.66 -0.90
C PHE A 10 8.94 -42.35 -0.15
N ASN A 11 8.09 -43.37 0.13
CA ASN A 11 6.87 -43.17 0.89
C ASN A 11 7.12 -42.68 2.32
N TYR A 12 8.12 -43.26 3.01
CA TYR A 12 8.49 -42.77 4.35
C TYR A 12 9.05 -41.36 4.29
N PHE A 13 9.85 -41.01 3.30
CA PHE A 13 10.34 -39.66 3.11
C PHE A 13 9.21 -38.65 2.89
N VAL A 14 8.29 -38.96 1.98
CA VAL A 14 7.11 -38.11 1.74
C VAL A 14 6.25 -37.97 2.99
N PHE A 15 6.00 -39.08 3.70
CA PHE A 15 5.24 -39.04 4.94
C PHE A 15 5.91 -38.17 6.02
N PHE A 16 7.20 -38.34 6.21
CA PHE A 16 7.95 -37.51 7.16
C PHE A 16 7.94 -36.05 6.77
N TYR A 17 8.18 -35.71 5.50
CA TYR A 17 8.18 -34.37 4.98
C TYR A 17 6.80 -33.68 5.16
N THR A 18 5.73 -34.36 4.78
CA THR A 18 4.35 -33.82 4.93
C THR A 18 3.96 -33.64 6.40
N SER A 19 4.37 -34.58 7.26
CA SER A 19 4.12 -34.47 8.71
C SER A 19 4.86 -33.28 9.32
N MET A 20 6.14 -33.08 8.93
CA MET A 20 6.92 -31.93 9.36
C MET A 20 6.29 -30.60 8.92
N LEU A 21 5.84 -30.52 7.66
CA LEU A 21 5.12 -29.34 7.16
C LEU A 21 3.82 -29.09 7.95
N ALA A 22 3.05 -30.12 8.23
CA ALA A 22 1.81 -29.98 9.01
C ALA A 22 2.08 -29.43 10.41
N ILE A 23 3.10 -29.97 11.11
CA ILE A 23 3.53 -29.46 12.42
C ILE A 23 3.96 -28.01 12.34
N PHE A 24 4.72 -27.65 11.31
CA PHE A 24 5.16 -26.28 11.07
C PHE A 24 3.97 -25.32 10.91
N PHE A 25 3.01 -25.65 10.05
CA PHE A 25 1.83 -24.81 9.85
C PHE A 25 0.97 -24.68 11.12
N VAL A 26 0.76 -25.77 11.86
CA VAL A 26 0.00 -25.73 13.12
C VAL A 26 0.72 -24.85 14.15
N THR A 27 2.04 -24.95 14.24
CA THR A 27 2.84 -24.14 15.16
C THR A 27 2.74 -22.66 14.81
N PHE A 28 2.85 -22.31 13.51
CA PHE A 28 2.71 -20.93 13.07
C PHE A 28 1.30 -20.39 13.28
N ALA A 29 0.26 -21.19 13.02
CA ALA A 29 -1.11 -20.80 13.31
C ALA A 29 -1.33 -20.51 14.80
N PHE A 30 -0.77 -21.35 15.68
CA PHE A 30 -0.83 -21.16 17.13
C PHE A 30 -0.08 -19.90 17.58
N LEU A 31 1.15 -19.67 17.09
CA LEU A 31 1.92 -18.47 17.41
C LEU A 31 1.23 -17.20 16.88
N SER A 32 0.65 -17.26 15.68
CA SER A 32 -0.13 -16.17 15.11
C SER A 32 -1.36 -15.85 15.98
N PHE A 33 -2.09 -16.87 16.44
CA PHE A 33 -3.23 -16.68 17.35
C PHE A 33 -2.82 -16.01 18.66
N ILE A 34 -1.70 -16.42 19.26
CA ILE A 34 -1.17 -15.78 20.48
C ILE A 34 -0.80 -14.32 20.20
N SER A 35 -0.14 -14.06 19.06
CA SER A 35 0.26 -12.71 18.67
C SER A 35 -0.96 -11.79 18.47
N LEU A 36 -2.00 -12.27 17.80
CA LEU A 36 -3.26 -11.54 17.62
C LEU A 36 -3.97 -11.24 18.94
N LYS A 37 -4.00 -12.22 19.86
CA LYS A 37 -4.62 -12.03 21.18
C LYS A 37 -3.88 -11.02 22.06
N ARG A 38 -2.58 -10.82 21.85
CA ARG A 38 -1.75 -9.83 22.56
C ARG A 38 -1.93 -8.40 22.01
N ARG A 39 -2.51 -8.20 20.83
CA ARG A 39 -2.79 -6.88 20.27
C ARG A 39 -3.99 -6.23 20.97
N LYS A 40 -3.77 -5.70 22.17
CA LYS A 40 -4.73 -4.84 22.91
C LYS A 40 -4.49 -3.35 22.63
N ASP A 41 -4.26 -2.96 21.38
CA ASP A 41 -3.66 -1.64 21.11
C ASP A 41 -4.63 -0.52 20.73
N TYR A 42 -5.94 -0.74 20.85
CA TYR A 42 -6.93 0.30 20.48
C TYR A 42 -6.78 1.60 21.30
N TYR A 43 -6.50 1.50 22.59
CA TYR A 43 -6.30 2.66 23.46
C TYR A 43 -5.00 3.43 23.16
N VAL A 44 -3.93 2.71 22.91
CA VAL A 44 -2.63 3.31 22.53
C VAL A 44 -2.77 4.04 21.20
N GLU A 45 -3.49 3.44 20.24
CA GLU A 45 -3.71 4.00 18.92
C GLU A 45 -4.50 5.33 18.97
N SER A 46 -5.56 5.44 19.79
CA SER A 46 -6.34 6.68 19.89
C SER A 46 -5.53 7.81 20.54
N TYR A 47 -4.74 7.50 21.56
CA TYR A 47 -3.84 8.45 22.22
C TYR A 47 -2.74 8.92 21.27
N MET A 48 -2.08 8.00 20.56
CA MET A 48 -1.05 8.32 19.57
C MET A 48 -1.58 9.18 18.44
N ARG A 49 -2.78 8.89 17.92
CA ARG A 49 -3.42 9.73 16.90
C ARG A 49 -3.63 11.16 17.38
N LYS A 50 -4.12 11.35 18.61
CA LYS A 50 -4.30 12.67 19.19
C LYS A 50 -2.97 13.41 19.31
N THR A 51 -1.96 12.76 19.87
CA THR A 51 -0.61 13.33 20.04
C THR A 51 0.01 13.74 18.70
N ILE A 52 -0.05 12.87 17.68
CA ILE A 52 0.47 13.17 16.36
C ILE A 52 -0.31 14.34 15.73
N LYS A 53 -1.64 14.34 15.83
CA LYS A 53 -2.48 15.38 15.22
C LYS A 53 -2.22 16.77 15.81
N GLU A 54 -1.93 16.85 17.08
CA GLU A 54 -1.72 18.12 17.82
C GLU A 54 -0.24 18.55 17.82
N SER A 55 0.69 17.69 17.39
CA SER A 55 2.11 18.00 17.41
C SER A 55 2.54 18.88 16.22
N PRO A 56 3.26 19.98 16.46
CA PRO A 56 3.86 20.76 15.38
C PRO A 56 5.01 20.03 14.65
N TYR A 57 5.50 18.94 15.24
CA TYR A 57 6.59 18.12 14.69
C TYR A 57 6.08 16.87 13.96
N THR A 58 4.80 16.85 13.61
CA THR A 58 4.22 15.72 12.87
C THR A 58 4.95 15.53 11.54
N PRO A 59 5.57 14.37 11.31
CA PRO A 59 6.30 14.12 10.07
C PRO A 59 5.35 14.00 8.88
N GLY A 60 5.69 14.63 7.77
CA GLY A 60 4.95 14.49 6.52
C GLY A 60 5.18 13.13 5.86
N ILE A 61 4.17 12.64 5.15
CA ILE A 61 4.20 11.34 4.47
C ILE A 61 3.73 11.51 3.02
N SER A 62 4.51 10.98 2.07
CA SER A 62 4.13 10.89 0.66
C SER A 62 3.58 9.49 0.35
N VAL A 63 2.33 9.42 -0.08
CA VAL A 63 1.69 8.16 -0.53
C VAL A 63 1.92 8.03 -2.03
N ILE A 64 2.72 7.05 -2.43
CA ILE A 64 3.14 6.83 -3.81
C ILE A 64 2.41 5.61 -4.37
N ALA A 65 1.71 5.80 -5.49
CA ALA A 65 0.97 4.74 -6.15
C ALA A 65 1.23 4.75 -7.67
N PRO A 66 1.96 3.76 -8.19
CA PRO A 66 2.09 3.54 -9.63
C PRO A 66 0.76 3.12 -10.24
N ALA A 67 0.44 3.71 -11.40
CA ALA A 67 -0.75 3.41 -12.19
C ALA A 67 -0.36 3.09 -13.63
N PHE A 68 -0.91 1.99 -14.17
CA PHE A 68 -0.74 1.60 -15.57
C PHE A 68 -2.02 0.94 -16.08
N ASN A 69 -2.73 1.61 -17.01
CA ASN A 69 -3.98 1.14 -17.60
C ASN A 69 -5.10 0.85 -16.58
N GLU A 70 -5.38 1.84 -15.73
CA GLU A 70 -6.36 1.77 -14.64
C GLU A 70 -7.60 2.65 -14.90
N GLU A 71 -7.96 2.90 -16.16
CA GLU A 71 -9.03 3.84 -16.55
C GLU A 71 -10.40 3.60 -15.87
N LYS A 72 -10.67 2.37 -15.41
CA LYS A 72 -11.96 2.00 -14.81
C LYS A 72 -12.06 2.38 -13.33
N THR A 73 -10.95 2.35 -12.62
CA THR A 73 -10.92 2.41 -11.15
C THR A 73 -10.11 3.59 -10.61
N ILE A 74 -9.31 4.25 -11.46
CA ILE A 74 -8.34 5.25 -11.04
C ILE A 74 -8.95 6.37 -10.21
N ILE A 75 -10.14 6.87 -10.57
CA ILE A 75 -10.78 7.98 -9.84
C ILE A 75 -11.19 7.55 -8.43
N ASP A 76 -11.83 6.38 -8.30
CA ASP A 76 -12.25 5.86 -7.00
C ASP A 76 -11.04 5.56 -6.10
N ASN A 77 -9.99 4.98 -6.69
CA ASN A 77 -8.77 4.63 -5.98
C ASN A 77 -8.01 5.87 -5.47
N VAL A 78 -7.86 6.89 -6.33
CA VAL A 78 -7.21 8.16 -5.93
C VAL A 78 -8.06 8.92 -4.89
N ASN A 79 -9.39 8.93 -5.03
CA ASN A 79 -10.28 9.52 -4.03
C ASN A 79 -10.14 8.82 -2.67
N SER A 80 -9.99 7.49 -2.66
CA SER A 80 -9.73 6.71 -1.46
C SER A 80 -8.43 7.15 -0.75
N MET A 81 -7.35 7.35 -1.50
CA MET A 81 -6.08 7.83 -0.95
C MET A 81 -6.16 9.27 -0.44
N LEU A 82 -6.88 10.14 -1.15
CA LEU A 82 -7.09 11.54 -0.73
C LEU A 82 -7.98 11.66 0.51
N ALA A 83 -8.82 10.64 0.78
CA ALA A 83 -9.69 10.57 1.96
C ALA A 83 -9.00 10.06 3.23
N LEU A 84 -7.70 9.74 3.17
CA LEU A 84 -6.94 9.34 4.36
C LEU A 84 -6.92 10.45 5.41
N GLU A 85 -7.07 10.07 6.68
CA GLU A 85 -6.92 11.00 7.79
C GLU A 85 -5.47 11.02 8.27
N TYR A 86 -4.78 12.11 7.95
CA TYR A 86 -3.45 12.43 8.48
C TYR A 86 -3.18 13.93 8.29
N PRO A 87 -2.51 14.63 9.23
CA PRO A 87 -2.35 16.08 9.15
C PRO A 87 -1.55 16.55 7.93
N LEU A 88 -0.44 15.92 7.68
CA LEU A 88 0.54 16.35 6.67
C LEU A 88 0.90 15.19 5.74
N PHE A 89 0.20 15.10 4.61
CA PHE A 89 0.49 14.11 3.58
C PHE A 89 0.19 14.63 2.18
N GLU A 90 0.76 13.98 1.21
CA GLU A 90 0.48 14.15 -0.22
C GLU A 90 0.26 12.79 -0.88
N VAL A 91 -0.39 12.79 -2.01
CA VAL A 91 -0.63 11.60 -2.85
C VAL A 91 0.08 11.81 -4.18
N VAL A 92 1.03 10.95 -4.49
CA VAL A 92 1.82 10.98 -5.74
C VAL A 92 1.41 9.79 -6.59
N ILE A 93 0.60 10.05 -7.61
CA ILE A 93 0.25 9.04 -8.60
C ILE A 93 1.25 9.08 -9.74
N VAL A 94 1.83 7.92 -10.07
CA VAL A 94 2.78 7.81 -11.17
C VAL A 94 2.13 7.09 -12.34
N ASN A 95 1.73 7.84 -13.37
CA ASN A 95 1.27 7.28 -14.63
C ASN A 95 2.48 6.73 -15.40
N ASP A 96 2.66 5.41 -15.36
CA ASP A 96 3.80 4.72 -15.98
C ASP A 96 3.55 4.43 -17.46
N GLY A 97 3.24 5.48 -18.22
CA GLY A 97 3.01 5.40 -19.65
C GLY A 97 1.76 4.61 -20.02
N SER A 98 0.64 4.83 -19.34
CA SER A 98 -0.65 4.22 -19.71
C SER A 98 -1.00 4.51 -21.16
N THR A 99 -1.64 3.53 -21.80
CA THR A 99 -2.07 3.59 -23.20
C THR A 99 -3.58 3.69 -23.35
N ASP A 100 -4.30 3.61 -22.23
CA ASP A 100 -5.75 3.83 -22.12
C ASP A 100 -6.07 5.26 -21.66
N SER A 101 -7.31 5.54 -21.29
CA SER A 101 -7.76 6.85 -20.84
C SER A 101 -7.46 7.16 -19.36
N THR A 102 -6.51 6.49 -18.73
CA THR A 102 -6.19 6.68 -17.31
C THR A 102 -5.79 8.13 -17.01
N LEU A 103 -4.86 8.68 -17.78
CA LEU A 103 -4.34 10.03 -17.56
C LEU A 103 -5.36 11.11 -17.92
N GLU A 104 -6.09 10.92 -19.03
CA GLU A 104 -7.13 11.85 -19.48
C GLU A 104 -8.24 11.98 -18.43
N LYS A 105 -8.72 10.85 -17.90
CA LYS A 105 -9.75 10.83 -16.83
C LYS A 105 -9.28 11.55 -15.57
N MET A 106 -8.03 11.30 -15.13
CA MET A 106 -7.48 12.04 -14.00
C MET A 106 -7.37 13.53 -14.28
N THR A 107 -6.92 13.89 -15.48
CA THR A 107 -6.74 15.30 -15.87
C THR A 107 -8.07 16.04 -15.85
N GLU A 108 -9.12 15.45 -16.40
CA GLU A 108 -10.45 16.03 -16.43
C GLU A 108 -11.07 16.11 -15.02
N TYR A 109 -11.07 15.01 -14.29
CA TYR A 109 -11.75 14.94 -12.98
C TYR A 109 -11.10 15.79 -11.90
N TYR A 110 -9.76 15.83 -11.85
CA TYR A 110 -9.01 16.58 -10.85
C TYR A 110 -8.57 17.97 -11.33
N GLU A 111 -8.97 18.40 -12.53
CA GLU A 111 -8.58 19.68 -13.13
C GLU A 111 -7.03 19.84 -13.12
N LEU A 112 -6.33 18.80 -13.61
CA LEU A 112 -4.88 18.79 -13.57
C LEU A 112 -4.28 19.76 -14.59
N VAL A 113 -3.29 20.53 -14.14
CA VAL A 113 -2.51 21.43 -14.98
C VAL A 113 -1.02 21.08 -14.84
N GLU A 114 -0.30 21.28 -15.94
CA GLU A 114 1.15 21.08 -15.93
C GLU A 114 1.81 22.18 -15.11
N VAL A 115 2.74 21.78 -14.24
CA VAL A 115 3.50 22.71 -13.41
C VAL A 115 5.00 22.55 -13.65
N PRO A 116 5.76 23.64 -13.73
CA PRO A 116 7.21 23.58 -13.74
C PRO A 116 7.67 23.04 -12.40
N TYR A 117 8.38 21.93 -12.42
CA TYR A 117 8.87 21.30 -11.20
C TYR A 117 10.35 20.93 -11.33
N ALA A 118 11.13 21.43 -10.40
CA ALA A 118 12.51 21.00 -10.24
C ALA A 118 12.54 19.86 -9.21
N TYR A 119 13.00 18.69 -9.59
CA TYR A 119 13.24 17.56 -8.69
C TYR A 119 14.69 17.12 -8.78
N ILE A 120 15.17 16.49 -7.72
CA ILE A 120 16.50 15.90 -7.71
C ILE A 120 16.34 14.42 -8.02
N GLU A 121 16.82 13.99 -9.18
CA GLU A 121 16.85 12.57 -9.52
C GLU A 121 17.87 11.84 -8.64
N ARG A 122 17.43 11.35 -7.49
CA ARG A 122 18.25 10.56 -6.56
C ARG A 122 18.37 9.10 -7.00
N ILE A 123 17.32 8.59 -7.64
CA ILE A 123 17.21 7.22 -8.13
C ILE A 123 16.95 7.31 -9.63
N LYS A 124 17.79 6.66 -10.43
CA LYS A 124 17.66 6.66 -11.90
C LYS A 124 16.36 5.96 -12.31
N THR A 125 15.58 6.62 -13.16
CA THR A 125 14.30 6.12 -13.71
C THR A 125 14.19 6.41 -15.20
N ARG A 126 13.16 5.89 -15.86
CA ARG A 126 12.79 6.32 -17.21
C ARG A 126 12.36 7.79 -17.18
N PRO A 127 12.56 8.53 -18.27
CA PRO A 127 12.32 9.97 -18.32
C PRO A 127 10.89 10.36 -17.93
N PHE A 128 10.77 11.46 -17.23
CA PHE A 128 9.51 12.16 -17.01
C PHE A 128 9.10 12.89 -18.28
N ARG A 129 7.81 12.91 -18.57
CA ARG A 129 7.22 13.75 -19.59
C ARG A 129 6.78 15.08 -19.00
N ARG A 130 6.06 15.03 -17.89
CA ARG A 130 5.52 16.21 -17.20
C ARG A 130 5.09 15.87 -15.78
N LEU A 131 4.94 16.91 -14.98
CA LEU A 131 4.37 16.85 -13.66
C LEU A 131 3.10 17.69 -13.63
N LEU A 132 2.03 17.13 -13.06
CA LEU A 132 0.72 17.74 -13.03
C LEU A 132 0.27 17.93 -11.58
N LYS A 133 -0.40 19.05 -11.32
CA LYS A 133 -1.09 19.33 -10.05
C LYS A 133 -2.51 19.79 -10.32
N SER A 134 -3.40 19.59 -9.36
CA SER A 134 -4.76 20.10 -9.48
C SER A 134 -4.78 21.62 -9.34
N SER A 135 -5.52 22.30 -10.22
CA SER A 135 -5.88 23.71 -10.07
C SER A 135 -6.98 23.92 -9.02
N ASN A 136 -7.71 22.86 -8.67
CA ASN A 136 -8.76 22.87 -7.66
C ASN A 136 -8.15 22.68 -6.26
N PRO A 137 -8.33 23.65 -5.33
CA PRO A 137 -7.78 23.57 -3.97
C PRO A 137 -8.22 22.32 -3.18
N LYS A 138 -9.36 21.74 -3.52
CA LYS A 138 -9.87 20.51 -2.91
C LYS A 138 -8.89 19.34 -3.06
N TYR A 139 -8.15 19.32 -4.18
CA TYR A 139 -7.22 18.25 -4.52
C TYR A 139 -5.75 18.70 -4.44
N SER A 140 -5.46 19.75 -3.66
CA SER A 140 -4.12 20.33 -3.51
C SER A 140 -3.04 19.36 -3.05
N ARG A 141 -3.45 18.24 -2.45
CA ARG A 141 -2.54 17.14 -2.01
C ARG A 141 -2.17 16.18 -3.12
N LEU A 142 -2.83 16.26 -4.31
CA LEU A 142 -2.58 15.36 -5.43
C LEU A 142 -1.46 15.89 -6.32
N ILE A 143 -0.52 15.01 -6.61
CA ILE A 143 0.54 15.19 -7.60
C ILE A 143 0.46 14.02 -8.58
N VAL A 144 0.49 14.29 -9.86
CA VAL A 144 0.53 13.26 -10.89
C VAL A 144 1.80 13.39 -11.71
N VAL A 145 2.56 12.31 -11.77
CA VAL A 145 3.79 12.19 -12.57
C VAL A 145 3.45 11.41 -13.83
N ASP A 146 3.57 12.02 -14.99
CA ASP A 146 3.44 11.35 -16.29
C ASP A 146 4.84 11.04 -16.83
N LYS A 147 5.16 9.77 -17.07
CA LYS A 147 6.47 9.32 -17.50
C LYS A 147 6.39 8.25 -18.60
N GLU A 148 7.52 7.97 -19.21
CA GLU A 148 7.66 6.81 -20.09
C GLU A 148 7.57 5.51 -19.30
N ASN A 149 6.91 4.50 -19.89
CA ASN A 149 6.79 3.19 -19.24
C ASN A 149 8.17 2.59 -18.94
N GLY A 150 8.40 2.30 -17.66
CA GLY A 150 9.64 1.70 -17.16
C GLY A 150 9.69 0.19 -17.27
N GLY A 151 8.58 -0.45 -17.62
CA GLY A 151 8.44 -1.91 -17.68
C GLY A 151 8.43 -2.60 -16.32
N THR A 152 8.57 -1.85 -15.23
CA THR A 152 8.55 -2.40 -13.87
C THR A 152 7.88 -1.42 -12.90
N LYS A 153 7.12 -1.96 -11.95
CA LYS A 153 6.53 -1.19 -10.85
C LYS A 153 7.61 -0.46 -10.02
N ALA A 154 8.80 -1.05 -9.91
CA ALA A 154 9.90 -0.44 -9.16
C ALA A 154 10.37 0.88 -9.79
N ASP A 155 10.47 0.95 -11.12
CA ASP A 155 10.84 2.18 -11.82
C ASP A 155 9.82 3.30 -11.60
N ALA A 156 8.52 2.97 -11.68
CA ALA A 156 7.46 3.93 -11.41
C ALA A 156 7.44 4.37 -9.93
N SER A 157 7.62 3.45 -8.97
CA SER A 157 7.73 3.79 -7.56
C SER A 157 8.92 4.71 -7.28
N ASN A 158 10.09 4.44 -7.88
CA ASN A 158 11.29 5.27 -7.77
C ASN A 158 11.06 6.68 -8.34
N ALA A 159 10.32 6.79 -9.43
CA ALA A 159 9.94 8.10 -9.98
C ALA A 159 9.08 8.90 -8.99
N GLY A 160 8.14 8.23 -8.32
CA GLY A 160 7.34 8.85 -7.26
C GLY A 160 8.19 9.27 -6.05
N ILE A 161 9.18 8.46 -5.63
CA ILE A 161 10.11 8.79 -4.55
C ILE A 161 10.94 10.03 -4.90
N ASN A 162 11.41 10.18 -6.14
CA ASN A 162 12.16 11.35 -6.57
C ASN A 162 11.34 12.65 -6.48
N VAL A 163 10.02 12.57 -6.64
CA VAL A 163 9.10 13.72 -6.61
C VAL A 163 8.56 13.98 -5.20
N ALA A 164 8.59 12.99 -4.34
CA ALA A 164 8.08 13.08 -2.96
C ALA A 164 8.72 14.23 -2.19
N SER A 165 7.87 15.08 -1.57
CA SER A 165 8.33 16.25 -0.82
C SER A 165 8.47 15.99 0.69
N HIS A 166 7.98 14.86 1.18
CA HIS A 166 8.04 14.53 2.60
C HIS A 166 9.18 13.54 2.94
N PRO A 167 9.64 13.54 4.21
CA PRO A 167 10.76 12.69 4.64
C PRO A 167 10.42 11.19 4.70
N TYR A 168 9.13 10.87 4.81
CA TYR A 168 8.64 9.49 4.81
C TYR A 168 7.75 9.26 3.60
N PHE A 169 7.82 8.04 3.05
CA PHE A 169 6.94 7.64 1.97
C PHE A 169 6.36 6.24 2.20
N ILE A 170 5.20 6.01 1.61
CA ILE A 170 4.54 4.71 1.53
C ILE A 170 4.35 4.39 0.06
N CYS A 171 4.83 3.21 -0.38
CA CYS A 171 4.52 2.68 -1.71
C CYS A 171 3.36 1.68 -1.58
N THR A 172 2.32 1.89 -2.37
CA THR A 172 1.15 1.01 -2.43
C THR A 172 0.75 0.76 -3.88
N ASP A 173 -0.05 -0.26 -4.13
CA ASP A 173 -0.71 -0.41 -5.42
C ASP A 173 -1.85 0.59 -5.53
N VAL A 174 -2.09 1.10 -6.73
CA VAL A 174 -3.15 2.09 -6.94
C VAL A 174 -4.54 1.49 -6.69
N ASP A 175 -4.70 0.17 -6.87
CA ASP A 175 -5.93 -0.59 -6.64
C ASP A 175 -6.13 -1.05 -5.19
N CYS A 176 -5.17 -0.74 -4.30
CA CYS A 176 -5.29 -1.02 -2.88
C CYS A 176 -6.08 0.05 -2.13
N ILE A 177 -7.06 -0.38 -1.35
CA ILE A 177 -7.80 0.51 -0.44
C ILE A 177 -7.05 0.58 0.88
N LEU A 178 -6.53 1.76 1.21
CA LEU A 178 -5.90 2.02 2.50
C LEU A 178 -6.97 2.31 3.55
N GLU A 179 -6.78 1.74 4.74
CA GLU A 179 -7.64 2.07 5.89
C GLU A 179 -7.46 3.53 6.29
N LYS A 180 -8.54 4.18 6.71
CA LYS A 180 -8.63 5.61 7.01
C LYS A 180 -7.46 6.17 7.86
N TYR A 181 -6.99 5.40 8.82
CA TYR A 181 -5.91 5.75 9.75
C TYR A 181 -4.59 5.02 9.45
N ALA A 182 -4.43 4.44 8.27
CA ALA A 182 -3.25 3.66 7.89
C ALA A 182 -1.94 4.43 8.10
N LEU A 183 -1.91 5.73 7.77
CA LEU A 183 -0.72 6.56 7.92
C LEU A 183 -0.30 6.70 9.39
N TYR A 184 -1.26 6.86 10.30
CA TYR A 184 -0.96 6.89 11.74
C TYR A 184 -0.38 5.57 12.24
N ARG A 185 -0.91 4.43 11.76
CA ARG A 185 -0.42 3.10 12.13
C ARG A 185 0.99 2.85 11.61
N CYS A 186 1.28 3.29 10.40
CA CYS A 186 2.61 3.13 9.80
C CYS A 186 3.67 4.02 10.47
N ILE A 187 3.34 5.27 10.82
CA ILE A 187 4.31 6.18 11.41
C ILE A 187 4.52 5.94 12.92
N SER A 188 3.52 5.40 13.62
CA SER A 188 3.57 5.19 15.07
C SER A 188 4.78 4.37 15.54
N PRO A 189 5.13 3.21 14.96
CA PRO A 189 6.33 2.46 15.34
C PRO A 189 7.64 3.23 15.12
N ILE A 190 7.67 4.11 14.13
CA ILE A 190 8.84 4.93 13.82
C ILE A 190 9.06 5.98 14.91
N ILE A 191 7.96 6.62 15.36
CA ILE A 191 8.02 7.68 16.38
C ILE A 191 8.23 7.12 17.79
N SER A 192 7.62 5.96 18.10
CA SER A 192 7.63 5.40 19.46
C SER A 192 8.79 4.48 19.77
N SER A 193 9.59 4.10 18.78
CA SER A 193 10.71 3.16 18.98
C SER A 193 11.96 3.90 19.47
N GLU A 194 12.62 3.35 20.48
CA GLU A 194 13.95 3.78 20.89
C GLU A 194 15.04 3.36 19.88
N LYS A 195 14.72 2.40 19.01
CA LYS A 195 15.61 1.93 17.94
C LYS A 195 15.27 2.62 16.63
N GLN A 196 16.28 2.78 15.78
CA GLN A 196 16.07 3.29 14.44
C GLN A 196 15.21 2.31 13.62
N VAL A 197 13.99 2.70 13.31
CA VAL A 197 13.08 1.95 12.42
C VAL A 197 13.24 2.52 11.01
N ILE A 198 13.67 1.70 10.07
CA ILE A 198 13.93 2.09 8.67
C ILE A 198 12.78 1.75 7.73
N ALA A 199 11.94 0.78 8.10
CA ALA A 199 10.77 0.37 7.31
C ALA A 199 9.68 -0.24 8.20
N VAL A 200 8.44 -0.02 7.79
CA VAL A 200 7.23 -0.61 8.41
C VAL A 200 6.35 -1.16 7.28
N SER A 201 5.78 -2.34 7.49
CA SER A 201 4.82 -2.93 6.55
C SER A 201 3.42 -2.97 7.15
N GLY A 202 2.42 -2.66 6.33
CA GLY A 202 1.02 -2.86 6.66
C GLY A 202 0.59 -4.32 6.50
N THR A 203 -0.49 -4.71 7.16
CA THR A 203 -1.16 -6.00 6.92
C THR A 203 -2.16 -5.83 5.78
N MET A 204 -2.02 -6.64 4.73
CA MET A 204 -3.01 -6.70 3.65
C MET A 204 -4.12 -7.67 4.03
N LEU A 205 -5.35 -7.22 3.85
CA LEU A 205 -6.56 -8.00 4.06
C LEU A 205 -7.37 -8.01 2.76
N MET A 206 -8.10 -9.10 2.53
CA MET A 206 -8.99 -9.16 1.37
C MET A 206 -10.22 -8.31 1.59
N ALA A 207 -10.51 -7.42 0.65
CA ALA A 207 -11.70 -6.58 0.68
C ALA A 207 -12.96 -7.29 0.16
N ASN A 208 -12.85 -8.54 -0.31
CA ASN A 208 -13.95 -9.30 -0.88
C ASN A 208 -15.08 -9.52 0.15
N GLY A 209 -16.28 -9.02 -0.18
CA GLY A 209 -17.43 -9.08 0.72
C GLY A 209 -17.57 -7.89 1.68
N CYS A 210 -16.56 -7.05 1.81
CA CYS A 210 -16.65 -5.80 2.57
C CYS A 210 -17.51 -4.77 1.82
N VAL A 211 -18.12 -3.85 2.57
CA VAL A 211 -18.84 -2.72 1.99
C VAL A 211 -17.88 -1.54 1.88
N VAL A 212 -17.61 -1.14 0.64
CA VAL A 212 -16.79 0.03 0.32
C VAL A 212 -17.70 1.19 -0.05
N LYS A 213 -17.54 2.34 0.57
CA LYS A 213 -18.24 3.58 0.22
C LYS A 213 -17.27 4.74 0.22
N ASP A 214 -17.32 5.55 -0.84
CA ASP A 214 -16.42 6.71 -1.02
C ASP A 214 -14.93 6.34 -0.87
N GLY A 215 -14.55 5.16 -1.39
CA GLY A 215 -13.18 4.64 -1.32
C GLY A 215 -12.73 4.14 0.06
N GLN A 216 -13.63 4.04 1.04
CA GLN A 216 -13.33 3.55 2.38
C GLN A 216 -14.13 2.29 2.72
N ILE A 217 -13.52 1.37 3.44
CA ILE A 217 -14.23 0.20 3.97
C ILE A 217 -15.03 0.64 5.19
N ILE A 218 -16.37 0.61 5.05
CA ILE A 218 -17.30 1.01 6.13
C ILE A 218 -17.84 -0.20 6.91
N ASP A 219 -17.78 -1.39 6.34
CA ASP A 219 -18.22 -2.63 7.00
C ASP A 219 -17.36 -3.79 6.54
N VAL A 220 -16.74 -4.48 7.49
CA VAL A 220 -15.88 -5.64 7.25
C VAL A 220 -16.69 -6.91 7.35
N ARG A 221 -16.87 -7.62 6.25
CA ARG A 221 -17.62 -8.87 6.19
C ARG A 221 -16.76 -10.01 5.69
N THR A 222 -16.96 -11.18 6.26
CA THR A 222 -16.35 -12.41 5.76
C THR A 222 -16.88 -12.71 4.35
N PRO A 223 -16.02 -13.05 3.38
CA PRO A 223 -16.46 -13.46 2.05
C PRO A 223 -17.47 -14.63 2.11
N ARG A 224 -18.51 -14.55 1.29
CA ARG A 224 -19.54 -15.62 1.23
C ARG A 224 -19.18 -16.72 0.22
N THR A 225 -18.19 -16.49 -0.62
CA THR A 225 -17.74 -17.44 -1.64
C THR A 225 -16.53 -18.22 -1.14
N PRO A 226 -16.41 -19.53 -1.46
CA PRO A 226 -15.36 -20.39 -0.91
C PRO A 226 -13.92 -19.92 -1.24
N ILE A 227 -13.68 -19.46 -2.46
CA ILE A 227 -12.31 -19.09 -2.92
C ILE A 227 -11.71 -17.94 -2.09
N PRO A 228 -12.36 -16.79 -1.91
CA PRO A 228 -11.85 -15.72 -1.04
C PRO A 228 -11.85 -16.06 0.45
N LEU A 229 -12.62 -17.08 0.87
CA LEU A 229 -12.65 -17.52 2.28
C LEU A 229 -11.37 -18.26 2.68
N PHE A 230 -10.66 -18.87 1.72
CA PHE A 230 -9.44 -19.65 1.95
C PHE A 230 -8.15 -18.89 1.59
N GLN A 231 -8.25 -17.68 1.15
CA GLN A 231 -7.14 -16.74 0.92
C GLN A 231 -6.92 -15.85 2.14
#